data_6e6394146cf4d192b517f43f49ef1a77
#
_entry.id   6e6394146cf4d192b517f43f49ef1a77
#
_cell.length_a   1.000
_cell.length_b   1.000
_cell.length_c   1.000
_cell.angle_alpha   90.00
_cell.angle_beta   90.00
_cell.angle_gamma   90.00
#
_symmetry.space_group_name_H-M   'P 1'
#
loop_
_entity.id
_entity.type
_entity.pdbx_description
1 polymer ?
#
loop_
_entity_poly.entity_id
_entity_poly.type
_entity_poly.pdbx_seq_one_letter_code
_entity_poly.pdbx_strand_id
1 'polypeptide(L)'
;MSLVCLRDVTRTVTLPDGEDLHILRGVNLDVAQGEHVSIVGRSGTGKSTMLNIIGLLDAPTSGTYELDGVDTTRLGEGRRARMRGEDFGFVFQQFNIFSARTAAENVEVPLLYAPGPQLLRRRSIALDMLERVGLGERADSYPGEMSGGEQQRIAIARALVRRPRVILADEPTGALDTDTGRVVMALLEEVARESNAALIVITHDMAVAARAQRAYELYDGTLHEAGDPAALAHRAEVVHSGDEAGTEQAGTEPAAAEPPLPPAEGDPEAEQASSPTTTEEGSSERR
;
A
#
# COMPACT_ATOMS: atom_id res chain seq x y z
N MET A 1 13.15 -15.06 19.40
CA MET A 1 13.92 -15.12 18.14
C MET A 1 13.23 -14.18 17.16
N SER A 2 14.02 -13.42 16.43
CA SER A 2 13.50 -12.48 15.43
C SER A 2 12.98 -13.25 14.21
N LEU A 3 11.77 -12.92 13.73
CA LEU A 3 11.22 -13.50 12.50
C LEU A 3 11.73 -12.72 11.28
N VAL A 4 11.69 -11.38 11.36
CA VAL A 4 12.22 -10.45 10.35
C VAL A 4 13.43 -9.76 10.96
N CYS A 5 14.57 -9.83 10.28
CA CYS A 5 15.82 -9.25 10.76
C CYS A 5 16.55 -8.55 9.60
N LEU A 6 16.62 -7.22 9.65
CA LEU A 6 17.37 -6.39 8.72
C LEU A 6 18.62 -5.86 9.43
N ARG A 7 19.78 -5.90 8.76
CA ARG A 7 21.05 -5.37 9.25
C ARG A 7 21.72 -4.53 8.18
N ASP A 8 21.91 -3.26 8.49
CA ASP A 8 22.57 -2.26 7.64
C ASP A 8 22.06 -2.23 6.20
N VAL A 9 20.73 -2.43 6.04
CA VAL A 9 20.07 -2.52 4.74
C VAL A 9 20.08 -1.16 4.06
N THR A 10 20.64 -1.12 2.84
CA THR A 10 20.61 0.06 1.96
C THR A 10 19.81 -0.21 0.70
N ARG A 11 19.25 0.85 0.13
CA ARG A 11 18.66 0.81 -1.20
C ARG A 11 19.01 2.06 -1.97
N THR A 12 19.74 1.88 -3.06
CA THR A 12 20.15 2.93 -4.00
C THR A 12 19.59 2.62 -5.37
N VAL A 13 19.08 3.62 -6.06
CA VAL A 13 18.58 3.55 -7.44
C VAL A 13 19.29 4.57 -8.27
N THR A 14 19.88 4.17 -9.40
CA THR A 14 20.48 5.08 -10.36
C THR A 14 19.39 5.73 -11.21
N LEU A 15 19.32 7.05 -11.20
CA LEU A 15 18.36 7.85 -11.97
C LEU A 15 18.78 7.89 -13.47
N PRO A 16 17.85 8.29 -14.39
CA PRO A 16 18.15 8.36 -15.81
C PRO A 16 19.30 9.33 -16.19
N ASP A 17 19.57 10.32 -15.35
CA ASP A 17 20.69 11.28 -15.48
C ASP A 17 22.04 10.73 -14.98
N GLY A 18 22.03 9.51 -14.41
CA GLY A 18 23.21 8.83 -13.87
C GLY A 18 23.51 9.16 -12.41
N GLU A 19 22.70 9.97 -11.75
CA GLU A 19 22.84 10.23 -10.31
C GLU A 19 22.28 9.08 -9.47
N ASP A 20 22.93 8.81 -8.33
CA ASP A 20 22.50 7.80 -7.38
C ASP A 20 21.56 8.38 -6.31
N LEU A 21 20.33 7.90 -6.30
CA LEU A 21 19.34 8.21 -5.26
C LEU A 21 19.42 7.16 -4.13
N HIS A 22 19.90 7.58 -2.97
CA HIS A 22 19.97 6.74 -1.79
C HIS A 22 18.63 6.79 -1.02
N ILE A 23 17.80 5.76 -1.19
CA ILE A 23 16.45 5.69 -0.59
C ILE A 23 16.52 5.17 0.85
N LEU A 24 17.28 4.10 1.09
CA LEU A 24 17.55 3.57 2.43
C LEU A 24 19.06 3.59 2.72
N ARG A 25 19.42 3.98 3.95
CA ARG A 25 20.79 4.31 4.34
C ARG A 25 21.22 3.58 5.62
N GLY A 26 21.21 2.23 5.59
CA GLY A 26 21.64 1.41 6.74
C GLY A 26 20.51 1.13 7.73
N VAL A 27 19.37 0.67 7.22
CA VAL A 27 18.20 0.32 8.04
C VAL A 27 18.47 -0.94 8.86
N ASN A 28 18.19 -0.87 10.16
CA ASN A 28 18.20 -1.99 11.10
C ASN A 28 16.79 -2.17 11.68
N LEU A 29 16.25 -3.40 11.61
CA LEU A 29 14.93 -3.74 12.13
C LEU A 29 14.89 -5.18 12.61
N ASP A 30 14.32 -5.41 13.78
CA ASP A 30 13.96 -6.72 14.30
C ASP A 30 12.48 -6.77 14.59
N VAL A 31 11.79 -7.79 14.06
CA VAL A 31 10.38 -8.05 14.37
C VAL A 31 10.25 -9.52 14.79
N ALA A 32 9.64 -9.74 15.95
CA ALA A 32 9.39 -11.09 16.46
C ALA A 32 8.10 -11.68 15.87
N GLN A 33 7.95 -13.00 15.98
CA GLN A 33 6.70 -13.67 15.66
C GLN A 33 5.56 -13.14 16.55
N GLY A 34 4.42 -12.78 15.95
CA GLY A 34 3.26 -12.25 16.66
C GLY A 34 3.40 -10.80 17.14
N GLU A 35 4.51 -10.12 16.82
CA GLU A 35 4.73 -8.72 17.19
C GLU A 35 3.98 -7.79 16.21
N HIS A 36 3.37 -6.72 16.75
CA HIS A 36 2.81 -5.62 15.97
C HIS A 36 3.74 -4.42 16.02
N VAL A 37 4.26 -4.03 14.86
CA VAL A 37 5.18 -2.91 14.66
C VAL A 37 4.58 -1.90 13.71
N SER A 38 4.70 -0.61 14.01
CA SER A 38 4.37 0.48 13.08
C SER A 38 5.63 1.20 12.58
N ILE A 39 5.58 1.64 11.32
CA ILE A 39 6.62 2.45 10.70
C ILE A 39 5.97 3.71 10.16
N VAL A 40 6.30 4.85 10.77
CA VAL A 40 5.81 6.16 10.36
C VAL A 40 6.87 6.93 9.58
N GLY A 41 6.45 7.91 8.83
CA GLY A 41 7.35 8.82 8.10
C GLY A 41 6.61 9.64 7.05
N ARG A 42 7.20 10.74 6.61
CA ARG A 42 6.63 11.62 5.59
C ARG A 42 6.55 10.91 4.23
N SER A 43 5.76 11.47 3.30
CA SER A 43 5.75 10.98 1.92
C SER A 43 7.17 11.09 1.31
N GLY A 44 7.57 10.08 0.53
CA GLY A 44 8.89 10.06 -0.12
C GLY A 44 10.07 9.61 0.75
N THR A 45 9.90 9.29 2.04
CA THR A 45 11.01 8.86 2.91
C THR A 45 11.53 7.44 2.67
N GLY A 46 10.93 6.67 1.75
CA GLY A 46 11.35 5.30 1.46
C GLY A 46 10.51 4.20 2.11
N LYS A 47 9.36 4.54 2.74
CA LYS A 47 8.48 3.56 3.42
C LYS A 47 8.04 2.42 2.51
N SER A 48 7.52 2.72 1.32
CA SER A 48 7.08 1.69 0.37
C SER A 48 8.27 0.88 -0.18
N THR A 49 9.45 1.49 -0.33
CA THR A 49 10.68 0.76 -0.68
C THR A 49 11.08 -0.22 0.41
N MET A 50 11.01 0.20 1.67
CA MET A 50 11.27 -0.65 2.82
C MET A 50 10.26 -1.82 2.89
N LEU A 51 8.97 -1.54 2.71
CA LEU A 51 7.93 -2.58 2.65
C LEU A 51 8.19 -3.58 1.53
N ASN A 52 8.58 -3.09 0.34
CA ASN A 52 8.90 -3.96 -0.79
C ASN A 52 10.10 -4.87 -0.50
N ILE A 53 11.12 -4.38 0.20
CA ILE A 53 12.27 -5.20 0.61
C ILE A 53 11.84 -6.23 1.64
N ILE A 54 11.13 -5.83 2.71
CA ILE A 54 10.62 -6.75 3.73
C ILE A 54 9.75 -7.83 3.08
N GLY A 55 8.87 -7.43 2.17
CA GLY A 55 7.95 -8.33 1.43
C GLY A 55 8.60 -9.14 0.31
N LEU A 56 9.92 -9.09 0.15
CA LEU A 56 10.66 -9.77 -0.92
C LEU A 56 10.22 -9.39 -2.34
N LEU A 57 9.58 -8.23 -2.52
CA LEU A 57 9.21 -7.66 -3.83
C LEU A 57 10.40 -6.96 -4.48
N ASP A 58 11.32 -6.44 -3.67
CA ASP A 58 12.58 -5.83 -4.11
C ASP A 58 13.74 -6.44 -3.31
N ALA A 59 14.98 -6.13 -3.69
CA ALA A 59 16.19 -6.55 -3.02
C ALA A 59 16.96 -5.35 -2.49
N PRO A 60 17.62 -5.46 -1.32
CA PRO A 60 18.54 -4.43 -0.86
C PRO A 60 19.73 -4.30 -1.80
N THR A 61 20.32 -3.10 -1.87
CA THR A 61 21.60 -2.87 -2.58
C THR A 61 22.77 -3.43 -1.76
N SER A 62 22.72 -3.28 -0.42
CA SER A 62 23.68 -3.87 0.51
C SER A 62 23.02 -4.16 1.86
N GLY A 63 23.78 -4.77 2.78
CA GLY A 63 23.27 -5.26 4.05
C GLY A 63 22.73 -6.68 3.96
N THR A 64 22.09 -7.14 5.03
CA THR A 64 21.50 -8.48 5.10
C THR A 64 20.05 -8.42 5.51
N TYR A 65 19.22 -9.31 4.95
CA TYR A 65 17.85 -9.52 5.35
C TYR A 65 17.62 -11.02 5.60
N GLU A 66 17.35 -11.37 6.84
CA GLU A 66 16.99 -12.73 7.24
C GLU A 66 15.49 -12.81 7.57
N LEU A 67 14.82 -13.82 7.00
CA LEU A 67 13.48 -14.24 7.38
C LEU A 67 13.58 -15.61 8.05
N ASP A 68 13.24 -15.66 9.33
CA ASP A 68 13.34 -16.87 10.16
C ASP A 68 14.74 -17.53 10.08
N GLY A 69 15.79 -16.73 10.15
CA GLY A 69 17.19 -17.17 10.05
C GLY A 69 17.66 -17.54 8.64
N VAL A 70 16.80 -17.37 7.61
CA VAL A 70 17.19 -17.61 6.21
C VAL A 70 17.61 -16.29 5.56
N ASP A 71 18.87 -16.18 5.16
CA ASP A 71 19.38 -15.02 4.41
C ASP A 71 18.69 -14.93 3.02
N THR A 72 17.79 -13.97 2.88
CA THR A 72 16.99 -13.78 1.66
C THR A 72 17.77 -13.10 0.55
N THR A 73 18.88 -12.41 0.86
CA THR A 73 19.70 -11.67 -0.12
C THR A 73 20.41 -12.59 -1.09
N ARG A 74 20.66 -13.84 -0.67
CA ARG A 74 21.33 -14.88 -1.48
C ARG A 74 20.38 -15.80 -2.24
N LEU A 75 19.06 -15.58 -2.11
CA LEU A 75 18.08 -16.44 -2.74
C LEU A 75 17.81 -16.02 -4.19
N GLY A 76 17.69 -17.00 -5.08
CA GLY A 76 17.19 -16.76 -6.43
C GLY A 76 15.69 -16.44 -6.42
N GLU A 77 15.22 -15.73 -7.47
CA GLU A 77 13.86 -15.20 -7.55
C GLU A 77 12.76 -16.26 -7.34
N GLY A 78 12.95 -17.48 -7.89
CA GLY A 78 11.96 -18.56 -7.70
C GLY A 78 11.76 -18.94 -6.22
N ARG A 79 12.82 -18.91 -5.39
CA ARG A 79 12.71 -19.20 -3.95
C ARG A 79 12.11 -18.00 -3.20
N ARG A 80 12.50 -16.77 -3.56
CA ARG A 80 11.90 -15.54 -3.02
C ARG A 80 10.40 -15.48 -3.32
N ALA A 81 9.97 -15.79 -4.57
CA ALA A 81 8.57 -15.82 -4.96
C ALA A 81 7.77 -16.87 -4.16
N ARG A 82 8.35 -18.05 -3.89
CA ARG A 82 7.71 -19.06 -3.05
C ARG A 82 7.53 -18.56 -1.62
N MET A 83 8.58 -18.03 -0.99
CA MET A 83 8.52 -17.46 0.35
C MET A 83 7.50 -16.32 0.42
N ARG A 84 7.48 -15.43 -0.57
CA ARG A 84 6.45 -14.37 -0.69
C ARG A 84 5.04 -14.94 -0.62
N GLY A 85 4.77 -16.00 -1.39
CA GLY A 85 3.44 -16.61 -1.41
C GLY A 85 3.10 -17.44 -0.18
N GLU A 86 4.06 -17.93 0.58
CA GLU A 86 3.86 -18.79 1.76
C GLU A 86 3.87 -18.01 3.07
N ASP A 87 4.80 -17.05 3.21
CA ASP A 87 5.09 -16.38 4.48
C ASP A 87 4.44 -15.00 4.59
N PHE A 88 4.04 -14.37 3.47
CA PHE A 88 3.57 -12.99 3.49
C PHE A 88 2.10 -12.83 3.09
N GLY A 89 1.40 -11.92 3.81
CA GLY A 89 0.11 -11.35 3.43
C GLY A 89 0.27 -9.84 3.21
N PHE A 90 -0.25 -9.32 2.09
CA PHE A 90 -0.16 -7.90 1.75
C PHE A 90 -1.52 -7.24 1.81
N VAL A 91 -1.62 -6.12 2.53
CA VAL A 91 -2.77 -5.23 2.59
C VAL A 91 -2.30 -3.85 2.11
N PHE A 92 -2.92 -3.31 1.06
CA PHE A 92 -2.55 -2.04 0.46
C PHE A 92 -3.63 -0.97 0.66
N GLN A 93 -3.25 0.29 0.58
CA GLN A 93 -4.14 1.45 0.63
C GLN A 93 -5.19 1.40 -0.49
N GLN A 94 -4.76 1.14 -1.73
CA GLN A 94 -5.65 0.79 -2.82
C GLN A 94 -5.91 -0.70 -2.72
N PHE A 95 -7.13 -1.10 -2.47
CA PHE A 95 -7.51 -2.49 -2.13
C PHE A 95 -6.96 -3.56 -3.09
N ASN A 96 -6.59 -3.18 -4.32
CA ASN A 96 -6.02 -4.04 -5.37
C ASN A 96 -6.83 -5.32 -5.59
N ILE A 97 -8.16 -5.22 -5.48
CA ILE A 97 -9.08 -6.33 -5.72
C ILE A 97 -9.48 -6.38 -7.20
N PHE A 98 -9.76 -7.58 -7.67
CA PHE A 98 -10.18 -7.82 -9.05
C PHE A 98 -11.66 -7.47 -9.19
N SER A 99 -11.99 -6.38 -9.89
CA SER A 99 -13.37 -5.88 -10.05
C SER A 99 -14.30 -6.85 -10.80
N ALA A 100 -13.73 -7.67 -11.71
CA ALA A 100 -14.46 -8.68 -12.48
C ALA A 100 -14.59 -10.04 -11.77
N ARG A 101 -14.23 -10.13 -10.49
CA ARG A 101 -14.33 -11.34 -9.67
C ARG A 101 -15.18 -11.06 -8.44
N THR A 102 -15.89 -12.07 -7.97
CA THR A 102 -16.66 -11.98 -6.72
C THR A 102 -15.74 -11.85 -5.51
N ALA A 103 -16.29 -11.53 -4.34
CA ALA A 103 -15.54 -11.46 -3.09
C ALA A 103 -14.79 -12.78 -2.80
N ALA A 104 -15.47 -13.91 -2.94
CA ALA A 104 -14.86 -15.21 -2.72
C ALA A 104 -13.78 -15.55 -3.74
N GLU A 105 -13.99 -15.25 -5.02
CA GLU A 105 -12.98 -15.45 -6.07
C GLU A 105 -11.73 -14.58 -5.82
N ASN A 106 -11.88 -13.37 -5.29
CA ASN A 106 -10.75 -12.54 -4.90
C ASN A 106 -9.93 -13.20 -3.77
N VAL A 107 -10.60 -13.76 -2.77
CA VAL A 107 -9.94 -14.45 -1.66
C VAL A 107 -9.34 -15.79 -2.08
N GLU A 108 -9.89 -16.46 -3.10
CA GLU A 108 -9.33 -17.70 -3.66
C GLU A 108 -7.99 -17.51 -4.39
N VAL A 109 -7.68 -16.30 -4.90
CA VAL A 109 -6.51 -16.07 -5.75
C VAL A 109 -5.19 -16.59 -5.16
N PRO A 110 -4.81 -16.31 -3.90
CA PRO A 110 -3.58 -16.84 -3.33
C PRO A 110 -3.57 -18.38 -3.22
N LEU A 111 -4.75 -19.00 -3.07
CA LEU A 111 -4.89 -20.45 -2.96
C LEU A 111 -4.69 -21.19 -4.28
N LEU A 112 -4.74 -20.49 -5.43
CA LEU A 112 -4.39 -21.06 -6.74
C LEU A 112 -2.93 -21.51 -6.80
N TYR A 113 -2.07 -20.91 -5.99
CA TYR A 113 -0.65 -21.23 -5.89
C TYR A 113 -0.33 -22.11 -4.67
N ALA A 114 -1.34 -22.54 -3.92
CA ALA A 114 -1.15 -23.38 -2.75
C ALA A 114 -0.97 -24.86 -3.16
N PRO A 115 -0.08 -25.62 -2.51
CA PRO A 115 0.12 -27.02 -2.81
C PRO A 115 -1.02 -27.91 -2.30
N GLY A 116 -1.27 -29.01 -3.01
CA GLY A 116 -2.07 -30.13 -2.52
C GLY A 116 -3.53 -29.83 -2.20
N PRO A 117 -4.02 -30.26 -1.01
CA PRO A 117 -5.45 -30.20 -0.66
C PRO A 117 -6.02 -28.76 -0.59
N GLN A 118 -5.19 -27.76 -0.32
CA GLN A 118 -5.64 -26.36 -0.24
C GLN A 118 -6.18 -25.87 -1.59
N LEU A 119 -5.51 -26.24 -2.70
CA LEU A 119 -5.98 -25.90 -4.03
C LEU A 119 -7.37 -26.49 -4.33
N LEU A 120 -7.62 -27.75 -3.93
CA LEU A 120 -8.89 -28.42 -4.15
C LEU A 120 -10.02 -27.87 -3.26
N ARG A 121 -9.69 -27.40 -2.08
CA ARG A 121 -10.63 -26.88 -1.09
C ARG A 121 -10.67 -25.33 -1.06
N ARG A 122 -10.08 -24.66 -2.07
CA ARG A 122 -9.91 -23.20 -2.05
C ARG A 122 -11.21 -22.43 -1.81
N ARG A 123 -12.32 -22.86 -2.45
CA ARG A 123 -13.63 -22.21 -2.27
C ARG A 123 -14.11 -22.28 -0.82
N SER A 124 -14.05 -23.44 -0.18
CA SER A 124 -14.43 -23.61 1.22
C SER A 124 -13.54 -22.75 2.13
N ILE A 125 -12.22 -22.76 1.90
CA ILE A 125 -11.27 -21.97 2.70
C ILE A 125 -11.53 -20.45 2.52
N ALA A 126 -11.87 -20.01 1.31
CA ALA A 126 -12.19 -18.61 1.04
C ALA A 126 -13.50 -18.18 1.72
N LEU A 127 -14.54 -19.04 1.71
CA LEU A 127 -15.80 -18.79 2.40
C LEU A 127 -15.62 -18.70 3.92
N ASP A 128 -14.86 -19.64 4.52
CA ASP A 128 -14.52 -19.61 5.94
C ASP A 128 -13.80 -18.31 6.32
N MET A 129 -12.92 -17.81 5.44
CA MET A 129 -12.21 -16.55 5.68
C MET A 129 -13.13 -15.33 5.53
N LEU A 130 -14.05 -15.32 4.55
CA LEU A 130 -15.04 -14.25 4.41
C LEU A 130 -15.98 -14.19 5.59
N GLU A 131 -16.39 -15.33 6.16
CA GLU A 131 -17.17 -15.40 7.40
C GLU A 131 -16.43 -14.69 8.53
N ARG A 132 -15.12 -14.98 8.71
CA ARG A 132 -14.28 -14.36 9.75
C ARG A 132 -14.15 -12.84 9.64
N VAL A 133 -14.18 -12.30 8.42
CA VAL A 133 -14.14 -10.84 8.19
C VAL A 133 -15.55 -10.23 8.11
N GLY A 134 -16.62 -11.01 8.43
CA GLY A 134 -18.02 -10.56 8.44
C GLY A 134 -18.59 -10.28 7.06
N LEU A 135 -18.15 -11.06 6.04
CA LEU A 135 -18.59 -10.95 4.63
C LEU A 135 -19.13 -12.29 4.08
N GLY A 136 -19.53 -13.24 4.94
CA GLY A 136 -20.03 -14.55 4.50
C GLY A 136 -21.21 -14.44 3.52
N GLU A 137 -22.21 -13.61 3.84
CA GLU A 137 -23.39 -13.38 3.00
C GLU A 137 -23.09 -12.60 1.71
N ARG A 138 -21.90 -11.98 1.61
CA ARG A 138 -21.45 -11.18 0.47
C ARG A 138 -20.48 -11.92 -0.43
N ALA A 139 -20.29 -13.23 -0.21
CA ALA A 139 -19.29 -14.04 -0.91
C ALA A 139 -19.40 -14.00 -2.45
N ASP A 140 -20.63 -13.91 -2.98
CA ASP A 140 -20.90 -13.87 -4.41
C ASP A 140 -21.12 -12.45 -4.96
N SER A 141 -20.99 -11.40 -4.11
CA SER A 141 -21.05 -10.00 -4.55
C SER A 141 -19.79 -9.57 -5.26
N TYR A 142 -19.95 -8.66 -6.23
CA TYR A 142 -18.83 -8.03 -6.91
C TYR A 142 -18.36 -6.77 -6.17
N PRO A 143 -17.08 -6.40 -6.26
CA PRO A 143 -16.53 -5.22 -5.59
C PRO A 143 -17.28 -3.92 -5.87
N GLY A 144 -17.81 -3.75 -7.09
CA GLY A 144 -18.61 -2.57 -7.46
C GLY A 144 -19.93 -2.41 -6.70
N GLU A 145 -20.40 -3.48 -6.05
CA GLU A 145 -21.63 -3.52 -5.23
C GLU A 145 -21.33 -3.37 -3.72
N MET A 146 -20.06 -3.08 -3.36
CA MET A 146 -19.58 -3.11 -1.99
C MET A 146 -18.99 -1.76 -1.59
N SER A 147 -19.17 -1.39 -0.33
CA SER A 147 -18.52 -0.22 0.28
C SER A 147 -16.99 -0.35 0.33
N GLY A 148 -16.28 0.77 0.47
CA GLY A 148 -14.81 0.77 0.62
C GLY A 148 -14.35 -0.10 1.79
N GLY A 149 -15.04 -0.05 2.94
CA GLY A 149 -14.74 -0.89 4.09
C GLY A 149 -14.96 -2.38 3.84
N GLU A 150 -15.98 -2.77 3.05
CA GLU A 150 -16.19 -4.17 2.64
C GLU A 150 -15.09 -4.60 1.66
N GLN A 151 -14.70 -3.75 0.72
CA GLN A 151 -13.61 -4.02 -0.20
C GLN A 151 -12.27 -4.20 0.53
N GLN A 152 -12.00 -3.37 1.55
CA GLN A 152 -10.80 -3.54 2.38
C GLN A 152 -10.84 -4.84 3.17
N ARG A 153 -12.00 -5.25 3.69
CA ARG A 153 -12.14 -6.56 4.34
C ARG A 153 -11.90 -7.74 3.40
N ILE A 154 -12.29 -7.63 2.11
CA ILE A 154 -11.90 -8.61 1.08
C ILE A 154 -10.37 -8.64 0.91
N ALA A 155 -9.71 -7.48 0.83
CA ALA A 155 -8.25 -7.41 0.70
C ALA A 155 -7.54 -8.05 1.91
N ILE A 156 -8.04 -7.82 3.12
CA ILE A 156 -7.56 -8.46 4.35
C ILE A 156 -7.78 -9.97 4.30
N ALA A 157 -9.00 -10.43 3.96
CA ALA A 157 -9.30 -11.86 3.82
C ALA A 157 -8.35 -12.54 2.82
N ARG A 158 -8.11 -11.89 1.67
CA ARG A 158 -7.17 -12.37 0.65
C ARG A 158 -5.75 -12.46 1.18
N ALA A 159 -5.28 -11.45 1.93
CA ALA A 159 -3.95 -11.44 2.51
C ALA A 159 -3.74 -12.58 3.54
N LEU A 160 -4.79 -12.94 4.27
CA LEU A 160 -4.74 -13.87 5.41
C LEU A 160 -5.11 -15.32 5.08
N VAL A 161 -5.72 -15.57 3.91
CA VAL A 161 -6.29 -16.88 3.54
C VAL A 161 -5.28 -18.03 3.57
N ARG A 162 -4.00 -17.74 3.33
CA ARG A 162 -2.90 -18.71 3.41
C ARG A 162 -2.23 -18.81 4.79
N ARG A 163 -2.74 -18.06 5.79
CA ARG A 163 -2.18 -17.98 7.14
C ARG A 163 -0.70 -17.56 7.12
N PRO A 164 -0.37 -16.38 6.60
CA PRO A 164 0.99 -15.91 6.51
C PRO A 164 1.62 -15.74 7.91
N ARG A 165 2.94 -15.78 7.95
CA ARG A 165 3.70 -15.51 9.17
C ARG A 165 3.96 -14.02 9.38
N VAL A 166 3.97 -13.25 8.29
CA VAL A 166 4.17 -11.79 8.28
C VAL A 166 3.03 -11.14 7.49
N ILE A 167 2.40 -10.14 8.08
CA ILE A 167 1.39 -9.30 7.43
C ILE A 167 2.01 -7.92 7.23
N LEU A 168 2.05 -7.47 5.99
CA LEU A 168 2.53 -6.14 5.60
C LEU A 168 1.33 -5.29 5.20
N ALA A 169 1.09 -4.21 5.91
CA ALA A 169 0.00 -3.29 5.64
C ALA A 169 0.55 -1.90 5.29
N ASP A 170 0.31 -1.45 4.05
CA ASP A 170 0.69 -0.12 3.55
C ASP A 170 -0.55 0.77 3.56
N GLU A 171 -0.61 1.72 4.48
CA GLU A 171 -1.73 2.66 4.66
C GLU A 171 -3.10 1.96 4.68
N PRO A 172 -3.32 0.94 5.54
CA PRO A 172 -4.47 0.04 5.43
C PRO A 172 -5.83 0.72 5.61
N THR A 173 -5.87 1.95 6.12
CA THR A 173 -7.07 2.76 6.35
C THR A 173 -7.12 4.04 5.53
N GLY A 174 -6.08 4.33 4.73
CA GLY A 174 -5.92 5.61 4.05
C GLY A 174 -6.99 5.97 3.00
N ALA A 175 -7.80 4.98 2.56
CA ALA A 175 -8.93 5.18 1.64
C ALA A 175 -10.30 5.12 2.34
N LEU A 176 -10.35 5.08 3.69
CA LEU A 176 -11.55 4.88 4.48
C LEU A 176 -11.84 6.09 5.38
N ASP A 177 -13.11 6.27 5.73
CA ASP A 177 -13.45 7.19 6.82
C ASP A 177 -12.93 6.68 8.17
N THR A 178 -12.81 7.57 9.14
CA THR A 178 -12.19 7.28 10.45
C THR A 178 -12.85 6.10 11.19
N ASP A 179 -14.18 6.00 11.17
CA ASP A 179 -14.89 4.98 11.92
C ASP A 179 -14.75 3.61 11.25
N THR A 180 -14.90 3.55 9.93
CA THR A 180 -14.64 2.34 9.14
C THR A 180 -13.17 1.92 9.27
N GLY A 181 -12.24 2.87 9.26
CA GLY A 181 -10.81 2.62 9.44
C GLY A 181 -10.49 1.95 10.79
N ARG A 182 -11.11 2.42 11.89
CA ARG A 182 -10.95 1.81 13.23
C ARG A 182 -11.43 0.36 13.25
N VAL A 183 -12.58 0.07 12.64
CA VAL A 183 -13.14 -1.29 12.56
C VAL A 183 -12.21 -2.21 11.75
N VAL A 184 -11.72 -1.74 10.61
CA VAL A 184 -10.82 -2.48 9.73
C VAL A 184 -9.48 -2.77 10.43
N MET A 185 -8.90 -1.78 11.15
CA MET A 185 -7.66 -2.01 11.90
C MET A 185 -7.85 -3.01 13.04
N ALA A 186 -8.94 -2.90 13.80
CA ALA A 186 -9.24 -3.85 14.86
C ALA A 186 -9.35 -5.29 14.34
N LEU A 187 -10.02 -5.49 13.21
CA LEU A 187 -10.13 -6.78 12.53
C LEU A 187 -8.75 -7.31 12.11
N LEU A 188 -7.93 -6.46 11.48
CA LEU A 188 -6.58 -6.84 11.02
C LEU A 188 -5.70 -7.30 12.19
N GLU A 189 -5.71 -6.54 13.29
CA GLU A 189 -4.98 -6.87 14.53
C GLU A 189 -5.48 -8.16 15.19
N GLU A 190 -6.80 -8.35 15.24
CA GLU A 190 -7.40 -9.56 15.81
C GLU A 190 -6.96 -10.80 15.03
N VAL A 191 -7.08 -10.80 13.71
CA VAL A 191 -6.70 -11.94 12.88
C VAL A 191 -5.19 -12.18 12.90
N ALA A 192 -4.37 -11.11 12.92
CA ALA A 192 -2.92 -11.23 13.08
C ALA A 192 -2.55 -11.93 14.40
N ARG A 193 -3.17 -11.51 15.51
CA ARG A 193 -2.97 -12.10 16.82
C ARG A 193 -3.41 -13.55 16.89
N GLU A 194 -4.59 -13.90 16.34
CA GLU A 194 -5.10 -15.28 16.31
C GLU A 194 -4.20 -16.22 15.52
N SER A 195 -3.61 -15.75 14.42
CA SER A 195 -2.67 -16.51 13.60
C SER A 195 -1.24 -16.48 14.12
N ASN A 196 -0.97 -15.71 15.19
CA ASN A 196 0.37 -15.42 15.70
C ASN A 196 1.31 -14.88 14.58
N ALA A 197 0.76 -14.09 13.65
CA ALA A 197 1.52 -13.45 12.59
C ALA A 197 2.15 -12.15 13.09
N ALA A 198 3.37 -11.85 12.64
CA ALA A 198 3.95 -10.52 12.80
C ALA A 198 3.16 -9.53 11.92
N LEU A 199 2.75 -8.39 12.48
CA LEU A 199 2.04 -7.33 11.77
C LEU A 199 2.94 -6.11 11.66
N ILE A 200 3.28 -5.72 10.44
CA ILE A 200 4.06 -4.51 10.15
C ILE A 200 3.17 -3.53 9.40
N VAL A 201 2.83 -2.42 10.04
CA VAL A 201 1.96 -1.38 9.48
C VAL A 201 2.81 -0.17 9.10
N ILE A 202 2.73 0.23 7.85
CA ILE A 202 3.30 1.48 7.37
C ILE A 202 2.16 2.49 7.28
N THR A 203 2.31 3.64 7.94
CA THR A 203 1.29 4.68 7.94
C THR A 203 1.87 6.06 8.22
N HIS A 204 1.15 7.09 7.82
CA HIS A 204 1.36 8.46 8.28
C HIS A 204 0.37 8.87 9.39
N ASP A 205 -0.63 8.02 9.66
CA ASP A 205 -1.63 8.24 10.71
C ASP A 205 -1.05 7.79 12.07
N MET A 206 -0.84 8.79 12.96
CA MET A 206 -0.29 8.56 14.30
C MET A 206 -1.25 7.77 15.20
N ALA A 207 -2.58 7.87 14.98
CA ALA A 207 -3.55 7.10 15.74
C ALA A 207 -3.49 5.62 15.39
N VAL A 208 -3.23 5.29 14.12
CA VAL A 208 -2.96 3.91 13.67
C VAL A 208 -1.61 3.43 14.23
N ALA A 209 -0.57 4.27 14.15
CA ALA A 209 0.76 3.92 14.63
C ALA A 209 0.80 3.64 16.13
N ALA A 210 0.04 4.39 16.94
CA ALA A 210 -0.05 4.24 18.38
C ALA A 210 -0.66 2.90 18.86
N ARG A 211 -1.26 2.13 17.95
CA ARG A 211 -1.84 0.81 18.26
C ARG A 211 -0.79 -0.31 18.29
N ALA A 212 0.40 -0.05 17.76
CA ALA A 212 1.49 -1.02 17.71
C ALA A 212 2.18 -1.20 19.07
N GLN A 213 2.86 -2.32 19.25
CA GLN A 213 3.70 -2.58 20.43
C GLN A 213 5.01 -1.78 20.39
N ARG A 214 5.55 -1.58 19.17
CA ARG A 214 6.73 -0.75 18.90
C ARG A 214 6.49 0.10 17.68
N ALA A 215 6.98 1.32 17.72
CA ALA A 215 6.89 2.24 16.61
C ALA A 215 8.27 2.72 16.17
N TYR A 216 8.42 2.88 14.88
CA TYR A 216 9.63 3.41 14.25
C TYR A 216 9.29 4.61 13.39
N GLU A 217 10.22 5.54 13.30
CA GLU A 217 10.17 6.65 12.35
C GLU A 217 11.24 6.45 11.26
N LEU A 218 10.80 6.43 10.01
CA LEU A 218 11.69 6.44 8.84
C LEU A 218 11.92 7.88 8.41
N TYR A 219 13.12 8.37 8.63
CA TYR A 219 13.54 9.72 8.31
C TYR A 219 14.89 9.70 7.58
N ASP A 220 15.02 10.43 6.48
CA ASP A 220 16.23 10.52 5.63
C ASP A 220 16.86 9.14 5.33
N GLY A 221 16.02 8.14 5.02
CA GLY A 221 16.45 6.78 4.69
C GLY A 221 16.96 5.95 5.87
N THR A 222 16.90 6.47 7.09
CA THR A 222 17.28 5.77 8.34
C THR A 222 16.07 5.47 9.19
N LEU A 223 16.09 4.35 9.91
CA LEU A 223 15.01 3.91 10.78
C LEU A 223 15.38 4.15 12.24
N HIS A 224 14.54 4.88 12.96
CA HIS A 224 14.72 5.21 14.37
C HIS A 224 13.57 4.67 15.20
N GLU A 225 13.83 4.07 16.33
CA GLU A 225 12.77 3.69 17.26
C GLU A 225 12.14 4.94 17.87
N ALA A 226 10.82 5.08 17.72
CA ALA A 226 10.11 6.31 18.07
C ALA A 226 9.77 6.42 19.58
N GLY A 227 10.25 5.46 20.40
CA GLY A 227 9.92 5.38 21.81
C GLY A 227 8.51 4.83 22.07
N ASP A 228 7.80 5.37 23.07
CA ASP A 228 6.43 4.92 23.39
C ASP A 228 5.46 5.25 22.22
N PRO A 229 4.85 4.25 21.59
CA PRO A 229 3.86 4.48 20.51
C PRO A 229 2.70 5.36 20.94
N ALA A 230 2.26 5.31 22.21
CA ALA A 230 1.21 6.17 22.74
C ALA A 230 1.62 7.65 22.77
N ALA A 231 2.91 7.96 22.92
CA ALA A 231 3.40 9.33 22.86
C ALA A 231 3.35 9.93 21.45
N LEU A 232 3.32 9.11 20.40
CA LEU A 232 3.15 9.57 19.02
C LEU A 232 1.75 10.15 18.78
N ALA A 233 0.70 9.52 19.32
CA ALA A 233 -0.67 10.04 19.22
C ALA A 233 -0.81 11.41 19.88
N HIS A 234 -0.18 11.61 21.02
CA HIS A 234 -0.24 12.89 21.75
C HIS A 234 0.46 14.03 20.99
N ARG A 235 1.54 13.73 20.25
CA ARG A 235 2.20 14.72 19.39
C ARG A 235 1.32 15.16 18.22
N ALA A 236 0.51 14.26 17.66
CA ALA A 236 -0.41 14.57 16.58
C ALA A 236 -1.55 15.51 17.02
N GLU A 237 -2.10 15.32 18.22
CA GLU A 237 -3.15 16.16 18.77
C GLU A 237 -2.64 17.61 19.05
N VAL A 238 -1.40 17.74 19.50
CA VAL A 238 -0.79 19.07 19.78
C VAL A 238 -0.51 19.84 18.48
N VAL A 239 -0.15 19.18 17.39
CA VAL A 239 0.09 19.82 16.08
C VAL A 239 -1.23 20.29 15.46
N HIS A 240 -2.31 19.51 15.54
CA HIS A 240 -3.64 19.93 15.04
C HIS A 240 -4.26 21.06 15.85
N SER A 241 -4.05 21.09 17.17
CA SER A 241 -4.54 22.21 18.02
C SER A 241 -3.73 23.49 17.89
N GLY A 242 -2.50 23.40 17.37
CA GLY A 242 -1.63 24.57 17.11
C GLY A 242 -1.97 25.32 15.82
N ASP A 243 -2.48 24.64 14.80
CA ASP A 243 -2.84 25.26 13.52
C ASP A 243 -4.21 25.98 13.55
N GLU A 244 -5.11 25.61 14.46
CA GLU A 244 -6.39 26.33 14.63
C GLU A 244 -6.26 27.64 15.45
N ALA A 245 -5.19 27.82 16.22
CA ALA A 245 -4.97 29.01 17.03
C ALA A 245 -4.21 30.14 16.31
N GLY A 246 -3.77 29.95 15.07
CA GLY A 246 -2.95 30.88 14.29
C GLY A 246 -3.69 31.75 13.27
N THR A 247 -5.02 31.65 13.11
CA THR A 247 -5.75 32.33 12.02
C THR A 247 -6.68 33.45 12.46
N GLU A 248 -6.47 34.07 13.62
CA GLU A 248 -7.14 35.32 14.00
C GLU A 248 -6.11 36.38 14.42
N GLN A 249 -5.56 37.08 13.46
CA GLN A 249 -5.15 38.48 13.45
C GLN A 249 -4.11 38.76 12.35
N ALA A 250 -4.58 39.03 11.14
CA ALA A 250 -3.83 39.86 10.21
C ALA A 250 -4.81 40.80 9.52
N GLY A 251 -4.60 42.08 9.86
CA GLY A 251 -5.45 43.17 9.47
C GLY A 251 -5.54 43.42 8.00
N THR A 252 -6.67 43.95 7.67
CA THR A 252 -7.05 44.59 6.40
C THR A 252 -5.99 45.57 5.93
N GLU A 253 -5.30 45.28 4.82
CA GLU A 253 -4.62 46.27 4.01
C GLU A 253 -5.33 46.36 2.63
N PRO A 254 -5.56 47.56 2.08
CA PRO A 254 -6.43 47.74 0.94
C PRO A 254 -5.75 47.34 -0.37
N ALA A 255 -6.57 46.70 -1.23
CA ALA A 255 -6.23 46.25 -2.55
C ALA A 255 -5.56 47.31 -3.41
N ALA A 256 -4.36 47.04 -3.90
CA ALA A 256 -3.74 47.76 -4.99
C ALA A 256 -4.34 47.23 -6.31
N ALA A 257 -4.80 48.19 -7.14
CA ALA A 257 -5.45 47.94 -8.42
C ALA A 257 -4.52 47.21 -9.41
N GLU A 258 -5.05 46.17 -10.03
CA GLU A 258 -4.43 45.51 -11.20
C GLU A 258 -4.40 46.47 -12.41
N PRO A 259 -3.30 46.49 -13.20
CA PRO A 259 -3.27 47.23 -14.46
C PRO A 259 -4.08 46.50 -15.54
N PRO A 260 -4.70 47.24 -16.49
CA PRO A 260 -5.55 46.67 -17.53
C PRO A 260 -4.79 45.85 -18.56
N LEU A 261 -5.34 44.73 -18.97
CA LEU A 261 -4.90 43.86 -20.04
C LEU A 261 -4.87 44.60 -21.40
N PRO A 262 -3.86 44.35 -22.26
CA PRO A 262 -3.86 44.90 -23.60
C PRO A 262 -4.94 44.23 -24.50
N PRO A 263 -5.43 44.95 -25.54
CA PRO A 263 -6.50 44.43 -26.40
C PRO A 263 -6.01 43.28 -27.30
N ALA A 264 -6.89 42.31 -27.51
CA ALA A 264 -6.71 41.22 -28.45
C ALA A 264 -6.57 41.72 -29.87
N GLU A 265 -5.48 41.44 -30.55
CA GLU A 265 -5.34 41.59 -31.98
C GLU A 265 -6.10 40.49 -32.71
N GLY A 266 -6.84 40.95 -33.74
CA GLY A 266 -7.80 40.15 -34.47
C GLY A 266 -7.17 39.15 -35.43
N ASP A 267 -7.92 38.10 -35.68
CA ASP A 267 -7.77 37.19 -36.81
C ASP A 267 -7.96 37.91 -38.15
N PRO A 268 -7.20 37.55 -39.19
CA PRO A 268 -7.71 37.68 -40.55
C PRO A 268 -7.83 36.34 -41.27
N GLU A 269 -8.96 36.18 -41.87
CA GLU A 269 -9.29 35.55 -43.14
C GLU A 269 -9.40 34.02 -43.25
N ALA A 270 -10.66 33.68 -43.28
CA ALA A 270 -11.19 32.56 -44.06
C ALA A 270 -11.24 32.95 -45.53
N GLU A 271 -10.66 32.20 -46.43
CA GLU A 271 -11.06 32.15 -47.84
C GLU A 271 -10.82 30.77 -48.47
N GLN A 272 -11.95 30.12 -48.79
CA GLN A 272 -12.31 29.48 -50.08
C GLN A 272 -11.35 28.43 -50.68
N ALA A 273 -11.75 27.20 -50.90
CA ALA A 273 -12.53 26.82 -52.10
C ALA A 273 -12.70 25.28 -52.16
N SER A 274 -13.94 24.89 -52.32
CA SER A 274 -14.53 24.05 -53.38
C SER A 274 -13.87 22.70 -53.74
N SER A 275 -14.72 21.67 -53.63
CA SER A 275 -14.70 20.38 -54.30
C SER A 275 -14.56 20.47 -55.83
N PRO A 276 -14.23 19.40 -56.62
CA PRO A 276 -15.23 18.36 -56.85
C PRO A 276 -14.67 16.88 -57.01
N THR A 277 -15.57 15.97 -56.68
CA THR A 277 -15.93 14.72 -57.36
C THR A 277 -15.04 14.16 -58.47
N THR A 278 -14.68 12.89 -58.42
CA THR A 278 -14.93 11.92 -59.51
C THR A 278 -14.73 10.46 -59.02
N THR A 279 -15.75 9.68 -59.32
CA THR A 279 -16.00 8.24 -59.42
C THR A 279 -14.91 7.49 -60.20
N GLU A 280 -14.67 6.20 -59.85
CA GLU A 280 -14.64 5.01 -60.71
C GLU A 280 -14.01 3.88 -59.91
N GLU A 281 -14.72 2.83 -59.54
CA GLU A 281 -14.98 1.54 -60.26
C GLU A 281 -13.73 0.74 -60.56
N GLY A 282 -13.78 -0.53 -60.16
CA GLY A 282 -13.01 -1.62 -60.78
C GLY A 282 -12.41 -2.57 -59.75
N SER A 283 -13.09 -3.57 -59.26
CA SER A 283 -13.22 -4.91 -59.82
C SER A 283 -11.99 -5.84 -59.61
N SER A 284 -12.32 -6.94 -58.99
CA SER A 284 -11.91 -8.32 -59.28
C SER A 284 -10.54 -8.84 -58.80
N GLU A 285 -10.66 -9.84 -58.06
CA GLU A 285 -10.38 -11.28 -58.27
C GLU A 285 -9.08 -11.84 -57.64
N ARG A 286 -9.36 -12.85 -56.83
CA ARG A 286 -8.65 -14.15 -56.72
C ARG A 286 -7.17 -14.20 -56.27
N ARG A 287 -6.87 -14.72 -55.18
CA ARG A 287 -6.70 -16.18 -54.86
C ARG A 287 -6.67 -16.43 -53.38
#